data_a372dfe8502d9c3f55824102ed4bd673
#
_entry.id   a372dfe8502d9c3f55824102ed4bd673
#
_cell.length_a   1.000
_cell.length_b   1.000
_cell.length_c   1.000
_cell.angle_alpha   90.00
_cell.angle_beta   90.00
_cell.angle_gamma   90.00
#
_symmetry.space_group_name_H-M   'P 1'
#
loop_
_entity.id
_entity.type
_entity.pdbx_description
1 polymer ?
#
loop_
_entity_poly.entity_id
_entity_poly.type
_entity_poly.pdbx_seq_one_letter_code
_entity_poly.pdbx_strand_id
1 'polypeptide(L)'
;MKSFLTTMLAITSLSLYSSELSSSPKLEDCKGSPASYYVSKLIEGGSIEGWIEATKMHQAYYEDRGFNVSIVPSIQYLPDDQNNGPEDEIFRLSTHVIHPSRAEQEKFWEWNQNERTDSDLKARAAFIAEYDKNNEVTARRYLCILSN
;
A
#
# COMPACT_ATOMS: atom_id res chain seq x y z
N MET A 1 49.03 -47.83 49.52
CA MET A 1 48.00 -47.87 48.47
C MET A 1 47.25 -46.56 48.49
N LYS A 2 47.57 -45.61 47.55
CA LYS A 2 46.88 -44.31 47.43
C LYS A 2 46.06 -44.34 46.15
N SER A 3 44.72 -44.29 46.36
CA SER A 3 43.76 -44.26 45.28
C SER A 3 43.60 -42.80 44.77
N PHE A 4 43.90 -42.57 43.51
CA PHE A 4 43.64 -41.29 42.83
C PHE A 4 42.24 -41.33 42.19
N LEU A 5 41.36 -40.51 42.71
CA LEU A 5 40.02 -40.31 42.14
C LEU A 5 40.13 -39.20 41.08
N THR A 6 40.03 -39.54 39.83
CA THR A 6 40.02 -38.58 38.71
C THR A 6 38.58 -38.12 38.46
N THR A 7 38.31 -36.85 38.84
CA THR A 7 36.99 -36.23 38.58
C THR A 7 36.98 -35.67 37.18
N MET A 8 36.18 -36.30 36.28
CA MET A 8 35.92 -35.77 34.93
C MET A 8 34.89 -34.64 35.02
N LEU A 9 35.33 -33.44 34.69
CA LEU A 9 34.47 -32.26 34.55
C LEU A 9 33.85 -32.28 33.15
N ALA A 10 32.56 -32.57 33.05
CA ALA A 10 31.81 -32.48 31.80
C ALA A 10 31.41 -31.01 31.57
N ILE A 11 32.06 -30.36 30.61
CA ILE A 11 31.69 -29.02 30.15
C ILE A 11 30.53 -29.17 29.16
N THR A 12 29.31 -28.94 29.63
CA THR A 12 28.14 -28.79 28.75
C THR A 12 28.18 -27.40 28.14
N SER A 13 28.57 -27.33 26.87
CA SER A 13 28.43 -26.11 26.05
C SER A 13 26.94 -25.82 25.81
N LEU A 14 26.37 -24.86 26.54
CA LEU A 14 25.09 -24.26 26.18
C LEU A 14 25.26 -23.48 24.87
N SER A 15 24.82 -24.04 23.76
CA SER A 15 24.63 -23.28 22.53
C SER A 15 23.47 -22.33 22.73
N LEU A 16 23.78 -21.04 22.94
CA LEU A 16 22.82 -19.94 22.87
C LEU A 16 22.36 -19.82 21.44
N TYR A 17 21.23 -20.42 21.11
CA TYR A 17 20.46 -20.07 19.92
C TYR A 17 19.96 -18.64 20.11
N SER A 18 20.76 -17.67 19.65
CA SER A 18 20.24 -16.33 19.33
C SER A 18 19.25 -16.51 18.20
N SER A 19 17.95 -16.55 18.53
CA SER A 19 16.92 -16.29 17.52
C SER A 19 17.11 -14.83 17.11
N GLU A 20 17.75 -14.60 15.96
CA GLU A 20 17.67 -13.31 15.31
C GLU A 20 16.20 -13.02 15.08
N LEU A 21 15.65 -12.10 15.87
CA LEU A 21 14.35 -11.53 15.63
C LEU A 21 14.44 -10.86 14.26
N SER A 22 13.96 -11.55 13.21
CA SER A 22 13.88 -10.99 11.87
C SER A 22 13.17 -9.65 11.98
N SER A 23 13.90 -8.56 11.76
CA SER A 23 13.30 -7.22 11.74
C SER A 23 12.17 -7.21 10.72
N SER A 24 11.00 -6.68 11.09
CA SER A 24 9.89 -6.53 10.15
C SER A 24 10.37 -5.80 8.90
N PRO A 25 10.03 -6.28 7.70
CA PRO A 25 10.45 -5.64 6.46
C PRO A 25 9.94 -4.19 6.43
N LYS A 26 10.81 -3.25 6.06
CA LYS A 26 10.45 -1.86 5.89
C LYS A 26 9.88 -1.63 4.49
N LEU A 27 9.03 -0.61 4.33
CA LEU A 27 8.48 -0.26 3.02
C LEU A 27 9.58 0.13 2.00
N GLU A 28 10.67 0.70 2.46
CA GLU A 28 11.84 1.02 1.62
C GLU A 28 12.52 -0.23 1.03
N ASP A 29 12.36 -1.39 1.68
CA ASP A 29 12.89 -2.68 1.24
C ASP A 29 11.91 -3.46 0.36
N CYS A 30 10.80 -2.83 -0.08
CA CYS A 30 9.77 -3.46 -0.90
C CYS A 30 10.37 -4.03 -2.19
N LYS A 31 10.31 -5.36 -2.34
CA LYS A 31 10.76 -6.10 -3.53
C LYS A 31 9.66 -6.27 -4.59
N GLY A 32 8.43 -5.88 -4.24
CA GLY A 32 7.27 -5.88 -5.13
C GLY A 32 6.93 -4.49 -5.62
N SER A 33 5.64 -4.26 -5.85
CA SER A 33 5.09 -2.99 -6.28
C SER A 33 4.68 -2.13 -5.09
N PRO A 34 5.33 -1.00 -4.82
CA PRO A 34 4.90 -0.09 -3.77
C PRO A 34 3.60 0.59 -4.18
N ALA A 35 2.67 0.71 -3.23
CA ALA A 35 1.39 1.33 -3.48
C ALA A 35 0.93 2.26 -2.35
N SER A 36 0.15 3.28 -2.70
CA SER A 36 -0.70 4.01 -1.78
C SER A 36 -2.12 3.46 -1.87
N TYR A 37 -2.71 3.16 -0.73
CA TYR A 37 -4.06 2.63 -0.61
C TYR A 37 -4.94 3.62 0.13
N TYR A 38 -5.95 4.13 -0.55
CA TYR A 38 -6.93 5.07 0.00
C TYR A 38 -8.24 4.35 0.24
N VAL A 39 -8.74 4.39 1.47
CA VAL A 39 -10.05 3.91 1.85
C VAL A 39 -10.99 5.10 1.94
N SER A 40 -12.15 5.01 1.30
CA SER A 40 -13.11 6.11 1.20
C SER A 40 -14.52 5.62 1.47
N LYS A 41 -15.41 6.57 1.73
CA LYS A 41 -16.87 6.39 1.70
C LYS A 41 -17.48 7.43 0.76
N LEU A 42 -18.62 7.13 0.15
CA LEU A 42 -19.39 8.14 -0.55
C LEU A 42 -19.85 9.24 0.43
N ILE A 43 -19.90 10.45 -0.06
CA ILE A 43 -20.51 11.58 0.66
C ILE A 43 -21.95 11.80 0.19
N GLU A 44 -22.70 12.60 0.90
CA GLU A 44 -24.04 13.03 0.47
C GLU A 44 -23.96 13.74 -0.89
N GLY A 45 -24.76 13.27 -1.86
CA GLY A 45 -24.75 13.74 -3.24
C GLY A 45 -23.63 13.19 -4.12
N GLY A 46 -22.70 12.42 -3.57
CA GLY A 46 -21.67 11.72 -4.34
C GLY A 46 -22.18 10.45 -5.00
N SER A 47 -21.48 9.98 -6.04
CA SER A 47 -21.87 8.80 -6.80
C SER A 47 -20.68 7.88 -7.11
N ILE A 48 -20.98 6.60 -7.36
CA ILE A 48 -19.97 5.63 -7.84
C ILE A 48 -19.44 6.06 -9.21
N GLU A 49 -20.29 6.51 -10.09
CA GLU A 49 -19.93 6.96 -11.43
C GLU A 49 -18.97 8.15 -11.38
N GLY A 50 -19.24 9.15 -10.52
CA GLY A 50 -18.38 10.31 -10.34
C GLY A 50 -17.03 9.93 -9.70
N TRP A 51 -17.04 9.01 -8.73
CA TRP A 51 -15.81 8.48 -8.15
C TRP A 51 -14.98 7.70 -9.19
N ILE A 52 -15.61 6.89 -10.07
CA ILE A 52 -14.91 6.20 -11.17
C ILE A 52 -14.34 7.20 -12.17
N GLU A 53 -15.06 8.29 -12.48
CA GLU A 53 -14.54 9.33 -13.36
C GLU A 53 -13.28 10.01 -12.75
N ALA A 54 -13.30 10.30 -11.45
CA ALA A 54 -12.12 10.79 -10.75
C ALA A 54 -10.93 9.82 -10.84
N THR A 55 -11.16 8.49 -10.78
CA THR A 55 -10.09 7.51 -10.95
C THR A 55 -9.51 7.51 -12.35
N LYS A 56 -10.32 7.71 -13.40
CA LYS A 56 -9.85 7.84 -14.78
C LYS A 56 -9.01 9.09 -14.97
N MET A 57 -9.45 10.24 -14.44
CA MET A 57 -8.68 11.49 -14.47
C MET A 57 -7.35 11.32 -13.73
N HIS A 58 -7.35 10.59 -12.61
CA HIS A 58 -6.14 10.29 -11.85
C HIS A 58 -5.18 9.38 -12.62
N GLN A 59 -5.69 8.38 -13.34
CA GLN A 59 -4.90 7.53 -14.23
C GLN A 59 -4.27 8.36 -15.35
N ALA A 60 -5.06 9.16 -16.06
CA ALA A 60 -4.60 10.06 -17.13
C ALA A 60 -3.51 11.04 -16.64
N TYR A 61 -3.61 11.52 -15.38
CA TYR A 61 -2.58 12.38 -14.80
C TYR A 61 -1.18 11.76 -14.84
N TYR A 62 -1.05 10.47 -14.58
CA TYR A 62 0.23 9.76 -14.66
C TYR A 62 0.63 9.45 -16.11
N GLU A 63 -0.31 8.96 -16.91
CA GLU A 63 -0.06 8.58 -18.32
C GLU A 63 0.42 9.75 -19.17
N ASP A 64 -0.23 10.92 -19.05
CA ASP A 64 0.14 12.15 -19.77
C ASP A 64 1.58 12.64 -19.46
N ARG A 65 2.15 12.14 -18.35
CA ARG A 65 3.50 12.47 -17.88
C ARG A 65 4.50 11.33 -18.06
N GLY A 66 4.07 10.27 -18.73
CA GLY A 66 4.91 9.12 -19.05
C GLY A 66 5.24 8.23 -17.85
N PHE A 67 4.46 8.30 -16.76
CA PHE A 67 4.63 7.43 -15.62
C PHE A 67 3.73 6.20 -15.73
N ASN A 68 4.32 5.01 -15.62
CA ASN A 68 3.61 3.73 -15.63
C ASN A 68 3.06 3.43 -14.21
N VAL A 69 2.08 4.21 -13.78
CA VAL A 69 1.38 4.04 -12.50
C VAL A 69 -0.02 3.53 -12.77
N SER A 70 -0.46 2.53 -12.03
CA SER A 70 -1.82 1.98 -12.16
C SER A 70 -2.72 2.54 -11.06
N ILE A 71 -3.86 3.08 -11.45
CA ILE A 71 -4.94 3.48 -10.54
C ILE A 71 -6.01 2.38 -10.56
N VAL A 72 -6.11 1.64 -9.45
CA VAL A 72 -7.04 0.50 -9.34
C VAL A 72 -8.14 0.83 -8.33
N PRO A 73 -9.35 1.18 -8.83
CA PRO A 73 -10.52 1.33 -7.96
C PRO A 73 -11.05 -0.05 -7.54
N SER A 74 -11.58 -0.17 -6.34
CA SER A 74 -12.31 -1.35 -5.88
C SER A 74 -13.42 -0.99 -4.89
N ILE A 75 -14.49 -1.74 -4.92
CA ILE A 75 -15.62 -1.64 -3.99
C ILE A 75 -15.49 -2.77 -2.98
N GLN A 76 -15.68 -2.45 -1.71
CA GLN A 76 -15.61 -3.41 -0.63
C GLN A 76 -17.01 -3.69 -0.08
N TYR A 77 -17.28 -4.95 0.12
CA TYR A 77 -18.49 -5.48 0.76
C TYR A 77 -18.09 -6.21 2.05
N LEU A 78 -18.94 -6.19 3.06
CA LEU A 78 -18.78 -7.07 4.21
C LEU A 78 -19.29 -8.47 3.87
N PRO A 79 -18.80 -9.52 4.56
CA PRO A 79 -19.48 -10.82 4.51
C PRO A 79 -20.84 -10.69 5.20
N ASP A 80 -21.83 -11.45 4.74
CA ASP A 80 -23.11 -11.59 5.43
C ASP A 80 -22.92 -12.23 6.82
N ASP A 81 -23.95 -12.14 7.68
CA ASP A 81 -23.91 -12.66 9.06
C ASP A 81 -23.58 -14.15 9.14
N GLN A 82 -23.82 -14.91 8.07
CA GLN A 82 -23.57 -16.35 7.99
C GLN A 82 -22.25 -16.68 7.27
N ASN A 83 -21.54 -15.67 6.79
CA ASN A 83 -20.30 -15.79 6.01
C ASN A 83 -20.44 -16.67 4.75
N ASN A 84 -21.64 -16.66 4.13
CA ASN A 84 -21.96 -17.41 2.92
C ASN A 84 -21.73 -16.59 1.62
N GLY A 85 -21.52 -15.29 1.75
CA GLY A 85 -21.29 -14.37 0.64
C GLY A 85 -21.14 -12.93 1.09
N PRO A 86 -21.01 -11.97 0.16
CA PRO A 86 -20.99 -10.55 0.48
C PRO A 86 -22.41 -10.03 0.77
N GLU A 87 -22.50 -9.01 1.61
CA GLU A 87 -23.69 -8.15 1.70
C GLU A 87 -23.88 -7.38 0.40
N ASP A 88 -25.15 -7.01 0.11
CA ASP A 88 -25.47 -6.21 -1.07
C ASP A 88 -25.08 -4.73 -0.91
N GLU A 89 -24.91 -4.29 0.35
CA GLU A 89 -24.58 -2.90 0.66
C GLU A 89 -23.06 -2.65 0.55
N ILE A 90 -22.72 -1.54 -0.08
CA ILE A 90 -21.33 -1.11 -0.21
C ILE A 90 -20.80 -0.66 1.17
N PHE A 91 -19.79 -1.35 1.65
CA PHE A 91 -19.13 -0.98 2.91
C PHE A 91 -18.15 0.17 2.73
N ARG A 92 -17.28 0.10 1.71
CA ARG A 92 -16.23 1.10 1.44
C ARG A 92 -15.85 1.12 -0.04
N LEU A 93 -15.28 2.23 -0.44
CA LEU A 93 -14.54 2.38 -1.69
C LEU A 93 -13.06 2.32 -1.40
N SER A 94 -12.26 1.89 -2.35
CA SER A 94 -10.81 2.02 -2.25
C SER A 94 -10.14 2.29 -3.58
N THR A 95 -9.09 3.09 -3.53
CA THR A 95 -8.25 3.40 -4.68
C THR A 95 -6.81 3.04 -4.36
N HIS A 96 -6.22 2.18 -5.18
CA HIS A 96 -4.80 1.87 -5.12
C HIS A 96 -4.05 2.67 -6.17
N VAL A 97 -2.97 3.33 -5.77
CA VAL A 97 -2.01 3.98 -6.65
C VAL A 97 -0.75 3.13 -6.63
N ILE A 98 -0.55 2.33 -7.67
CA ILE A 98 0.45 1.27 -7.71
C ILE A 98 1.57 1.67 -8.66
N HIS A 99 2.80 1.74 -8.15
CA HIS A 99 4.00 1.90 -8.96
C HIS A 99 4.57 0.52 -9.31
N PRO A 100 5.10 0.32 -10.54
CA PRO A 100 5.62 -1.00 -10.96
C PRO A 100 6.79 -1.49 -10.10
N SER A 101 7.58 -0.54 -9.57
CA SER A 101 8.74 -0.82 -8.72
C SER A 101 9.05 0.36 -7.82
N ARG A 102 9.93 0.14 -6.85
CA ARG A 102 10.47 1.22 -6.01
C ARG A 102 11.21 2.28 -6.83
N ALA A 103 11.99 1.87 -7.82
CA ALA A 103 12.73 2.78 -8.68
C ALA A 103 11.79 3.71 -9.49
N GLU A 104 10.68 3.17 -10.01
CA GLU A 104 9.68 4.00 -10.72
C GLU A 104 8.93 4.94 -9.76
N GLN A 105 8.70 4.53 -8.53
CA GLN A 105 8.12 5.41 -7.51
C GLN A 105 9.07 6.56 -7.14
N GLU A 106 10.36 6.30 -7.00
CA GLU A 106 11.39 7.31 -6.70
C GLU A 106 11.53 8.29 -7.86
N LYS A 107 11.55 7.81 -9.10
CA LYS A 107 11.56 8.64 -10.31
C LYS A 107 10.34 9.58 -10.35
N PHE A 108 9.14 9.09 -10.03
CA PHE A 108 7.96 9.94 -9.92
C PHE A 108 8.11 11.00 -8.81
N TRP A 109 8.62 10.64 -7.65
CA TRP A 109 8.81 11.60 -6.56
C TRP A 109 9.83 12.67 -6.87
N GLU A 110 10.93 12.30 -7.53
CA GLU A 110 11.95 13.25 -7.99
C GLU A 110 11.35 14.26 -8.98
N TRP A 111 10.67 13.78 -10.00
CA TRP A 111 9.94 14.65 -10.93
C TRP A 111 8.93 15.54 -10.21
N ASN A 112 8.11 14.97 -9.33
CA ASN A 112 7.08 15.69 -8.59
C ASN A 112 7.63 16.80 -7.69
N GLN A 113 8.86 16.66 -7.20
CA GLN A 113 9.53 17.65 -6.35
C GLN A 113 10.25 18.73 -7.16
N ASN A 114 10.86 18.38 -8.28
CA ASN A 114 11.84 19.22 -8.97
C ASN A 114 11.39 19.74 -10.34
N GLU A 115 10.48 19.03 -11.02
CA GLU A 115 10.16 19.30 -12.42
C GLU A 115 8.68 19.63 -12.65
N ARG A 116 7.82 19.46 -11.66
CA ARG A 116 6.38 19.67 -11.77
C ARG A 116 6.05 21.13 -12.08
N THR A 117 5.28 21.36 -13.14
CA THR A 117 4.83 22.67 -13.60
C THR A 117 3.51 23.12 -12.97
N ASP A 118 3.13 24.38 -13.17
CA ASP A 118 1.80 24.90 -12.78
C ASP A 118 0.65 24.18 -13.51
N SER A 119 0.88 23.73 -14.75
CA SER A 119 -0.10 22.90 -15.48
C SER A 119 -0.33 21.57 -14.80
N ASP A 120 0.74 20.95 -14.30
CA ASP A 120 0.65 19.68 -13.55
C ASP A 120 -0.06 19.84 -12.23
N LEU A 121 0.16 20.96 -11.56
CA LEU A 121 -0.58 21.31 -10.34
C LEU A 121 -2.08 21.45 -10.60
N LYS A 122 -2.46 22.11 -11.70
CA LYS A 122 -3.87 22.26 -12.11
C LYS A 122 -4.50 20.93 -12.45
N ALA A 123 -3.81 20.08 -13.23
CA ALA A 123 -4.30 18.75 -13.56
C ALA A 123 -4.49 17.87 -12.32
N ARG A 124 -3.54 17.94 -11.38
CA ARG A 124 -3.67 17.26 -10.09
C ARG A 124 -4.85 17.76 -9.27
N ALA A 125 -5.02 19.08 -9.19
CA ALA A 125 -6.14 19.68 -8.48
C ALA A 125 -7.49 19.28 -9.09
N ALA A 126 -7.56 19.13 -10.42
CA ALA A 126 -8.80 18.75 -11.11
C ALA A 126 -9.29 17.35 -10.71
N PHE A 127 -8.45 16.32 -10.71
CA PHE A 127 -8.89 14.98 -10.31
C PHE A 127 -9.16 14.90 -8.80
N ILE A 128 -8.43 15.64 -7.96
CA ILE A 128 -8.72 15.72 -6.52
C ILE A 128 -10.10 16.34 -6.30
N ALA A 129 -10.40 17.47 -6.97
CA ALA A 129 -11.71 18.11 -6.85
C ALA A 129 -12.86 17.19 -7.32
N GLU A 130 -12.62 16.32 -8.31
CA GLU A 130 -13.61 15.34 -8.73
C GLU A 130 -13.82 14.23 -7.67
N TYR A 131 -12.74 13.75 -7.03
CA TYR A 131 -12.87 12.87 -5.86
C TYR A 131 -13.67 13.55 -4.74
N ASP A 132 -13.32 14.78 -4.38
CA ASP A 132 -13.93 15.52 -3.27
C ASP A 132 -15.43 15.78 -3.45
N LYS A 133 -15.94 15.78 -4.68
CA LYS A 133 -17.38 15.86 -4.97
C LYS A 133 -18.13 14.55 -4.67
N ASN A 134 -17.43 13.42 -4.67
CA ASN A 134 -18.06 12.10 -4.65
C ASN A 134 -17.74 11.30 -3.39
N ASN A 135 -16.56 11.47 -2.82
CA ASN A 135 -16.12 10.66 -1.69
C ASN A 135 -15.22 11.41 -0.71
N GLU A 136 -15.18 10.90 0.50
CA GLU A 136 -14.28 11.32 1.57
C GLU A 136 -13.28 10.20 1.88
N VAL A 137 -11.98 10.51 1.88
CA VAL A 137 -10.93 9.57 2.30
C VAL A 137 -10.95 9.42 3.82
N THR A 138 -11.24 8.22 4.31
CA THR A 138 -11.30 7.89 5.74
C THR A 138 -10.01 7.29 6.28
N ALA A 139 -9.20 6.67 5.41
CA ALA A 139 -7.90 6.13 5.78
C ALA A 139 -6.94 6.08 4.60
N ARG A 140 -5.65 6.17 4.90
CA ARG A 140 -4.56 5.95 3.94
C ARG A 140 -3.59 4.91 4.49
N ARG A 141 -3.10 4.02 3.63
CA ARG A 141 -2.11 3.01 3.93
C ARG A 141 -1.03 3.00 2.83
N TYR A 142 0.15 2.57 3.19
CA TYR A 142 1.18 2.22 2.22
C TYR A 142 1.34 0.72 2.19
N LEU A 143 1.47 0.16 0.99
CA LEU A 143 1.53 -1.27 0.75
C LEU A 143 2.80 -1.61 -0.04
N CYS A 144 3.28 -2.81 0.16
CA CYS A 144 4.18 -3.50 -0.75
C CYS A 144 3.41 -4.69 -1.31
N ILE A 145 3.01 -4.62 -2.57
CA ILE A 145 2.29 -5.71 -3.25
C ILE A 145 3.34 -6.70 -3.74
N LEU A 146 3.36 -7.87 -3.14
CA LEU A 146 4.32 -8.92 -3.49
C LEU A 146 3.84 -9.67 -4.74
N SER A 147 4.75 -9.88 -5.69
CA SER A 147 4.54 -10.82 -6.80
C SER A 147 4.92 -12.23 -6.38
N ASN A 148 4.10 -13.20 -6.68
CA ASN A 148 4.42 -14.63 -6.51
C ASN A 148 5.35 -15.11 -7.59
#